data_cf850834ba3f17c22c72e9db785ea271
#
_entry.id   cf850834ba3f17c22c72e9db785ea271
#
_cell.length_a   1.000
_cell.length_b   1.000
_cell.length_c   1.000
_cell.angle_alpha   90.00
_cell.angle_beta   90.00
_cell.angle_gamma   90.00
#
_symmetry.space_group_name_H-M   'P 1'
#
loop_
_entity.id
_entity.type
_entity.pdbx_description
1 polymer ?
#
loop_
_entity_poly.entity_id
_entity_poly.type
_entity_poly.pdbx_seq_one_letter_code
_entity_poly.pdbx_strand_id
1 'polypeptide(L)'
;MAFFGGLALRNPALANPTLVILTDRNDLDDQLFGTFGLCKDLLRQTPEQASDREDLRKQLDRASGGVIFTTVQKFMPPDGVERMPALTQRRNVIVIADEAHRSQYGFDAKLSRQTGQLRYGYAHHIREALPNASFIGFTGTPIEADDVNTPAIFGDYIDIYDISRAVEDKATVPIYYESRLARIELSEDEKPKIDEAIQAIVEDDELPIQEQQKAKWSTVERLVGAKKRLSLIAKDLVEHLEARIEGMAGGKAMAVCMSRQICVDLYRHIVALRPDWHSDDLDKGAIKIVMTGNATDGPEFQRHLLRKTERDAIANRARDPDDPLKLVLVRDMWLTGFDAPCMHTMYIDKPMRGHGLMQAIARVNRVFRDKNGGLVVDYIGIGQNLKKALSQYTDTDRQMTGIDEEGAIACCWRNTRLCGPSSTVSITRRAQRARPANA
;
A
#
# COMPACT_ATOMS: atom_id res chain seq x y z
N MET A 1 3.89 -17.88 -2.55
CA MET A 1 4.33 -18.08 -3.96
C MET A 1 5.53 -19.01 -4.09
N ALA A 2 6.70 -18.75 -3.50
CA ALA A 2 7.90 -19.60 -3.68
C ALA A 2 7.70 -21.05 -3.28
N PHE A 3 7.04 -21.35 -2.16
CA PHE A 3 6.69 -22.72 -1.75
C PHE A 3 5.77 -23.41 -2.74
N PHE A 4 4.75 -22.71 -3.24
CA PHE A 4 3.87 -23.22 -4.30
C PHE A 4 4.67 -23.54 -5.56
N GLY A 5 5.56 -22.62 -5.99
CA GLY A 5 6.45 -22.85 -7.12
C GLY A 5 7.32 -24.09 -6.95
N GLY A 6 7.91 -24.27 -5.75
CA GLY A 6 8.72 -25.45 -5.43
C GLY A 6 7.91 -26.76 -5.46
N LEU A 7 6.66 -26.75 -5.03
CA LEU A 7 5.76 -27.91 -5.12
C LEU A 7 5.37 -28.20 -6.57
N ALA A 8 5.04 -27.16 -7.35
CA ALA A 8 4.69 -27.31 -8.76
C ALA A 8 5.84 -27.91 -9.58
N LEU A 9 7.06 -27.43 -9.39
CA LEU A 9 8.26 -27.93 -10.08
C LEU A 9 8.59 -29.38 -9.73
N ARG A 10 8.23 -29.83 -8.53
CA ARG A 10 8.46 -31.22 -8.08
C ARG A 10 7.37 -32.19 -8.46
N ASN A 11 6.20 -31.70 -8.87
CA ASN A 11 5.07 -32.55 -9.22
C ASN A 11 5.27 -33.20 -10.60
N PRO A 12 5.43 -34.53 -10.69
CA PRO A 12 5.67 -35.21 -11.98
C PRO A 12 4.53 -35.02 -12.99
N ALA A 13 3.27 -34.86 -12.50
CA ALA A 13 2.11 -34.66 -13.35
C ALA A 13 2.15 -33.34 -14.13
N LEU A 14 2.94 -32.35 -13.68
CA LEU A 14 3.12 -31.05 -14.35
C LEU A 14 4.29 -31.06 -15.35
N ALA A 15 4.99 -32.18 -15.52
CA ALA A 15 6.05 -32.37 -16.49
C ALA A 15 7.16 -31.28 -16.46
N ASN A 16 7.67 -30.98 -15.26
CA ASN A 16 8.68 -29.93 -15.00
C ASN A 16 8.25 -28.59 -15.64
N PRO A 17 7.24 -27.91 -15.11
CA PRO A 17 6.66 -26.74 -15.74
C PRO A 17 7.63 -25.55 -15.76
N THR A 18 7.43 -24.64 -16.71
CA THR A 18 8.00 -23.30 -16.63
C THR A 18 7.10 -22.44 -15.76
N LEU A 19 7.65 -21.81 -14.71
CA LEU A 19 6.95 -20.84 -13.90
C LEU A 19 7.19 -19.43 -14.44
N VAL A 20 6.14 -18.71 -14.76
CA VAL A 20 6.19 -17.31 -15.18
C VAL A 20 5.64 -16.49 -14.03
N ILE A 21 6.51 -15.78 -13.32
CA ILE A 21 6.12 -14.90 -12.22
C ILE A 21 5.84 -13.53 -12.81
N LEU A 22 4.59 -13.13 -12.75
CA LEU A 22 4.08 -11.92 -13.37
C LEU A 22 3.85 -10.84 -12.32
N THR A 23 4.51 -9.69 -12.48
CA THR A 23 4.38 -8.54 -11.59
C THR A 23 3.88 -7.29 -12.34
N ASP A 24 3.29 -6.34 -11.63
CA ASP A 24 2.79 -5.08 -12.20
C ASP A 24 3.90 -4.01 -12.31
N ARG A 25 4.90 -4.05 -11.42
CA ARG A 25 5.95 -3.02 -11.31
C ARG A 25 7.34 -3.62 -11.18
N ASN A 26 8.33 -2.93 -11.77
CA ASN A 26 9.72 -3.34 -11.70
C ASN A 26 10.26 -3.40 -10.25
N ASP A 27 9.85 -2.48 -9.37
CA ASP A 27 10.30 -2.48 -7.96
C ASP A 27 9.80 -3.70 -7.19
N LEU A 28 8.56 -4.16 -7.47
CA LEU A 28 7.99 -5.40 -6.90
C LEU A 28 8.65 -6.63 -7.49
N ASP A 29 8.98 -6.58 -8.78
CA ASP A 29 9.71 -7.62 -9.49
C ASP A 29 11.07 -7.89 -8.82
N ASP A 30 11.86 -6.83 -8.56
CA ASP A 30 13.17 -6.92 -7.89
C ASP A 30 13.07 -7.56 -6.49
N GLN A 31 12.07 -7.17 -5.68
CA GLN A 31 11.90 -7.70 -4.32
C GLN A 31 11.49 -9.17 -4.33
N LEU A 32 10.49 -9.52 -5.15
CA LEU A 32 9.99 -10.88 -5.26
C LEU A 32 11.06 -11.80 -5.88
N PHE A 33 11.78 -11.32 -6.89
CA PHE A 33 12.92 -12.00 -7.48
C PHE A 33 13.99 -12.32 -6.45
N GLY A 34 14.35 -11.34 -5.60
CA GLY A 34 15.28 -11.56 -4.49
C GLY A 34 14.82 -12.66 -3.52
N THR A 35 13.51 -12.66 -3.17
CA THR A 35 12.91 -13.69 -2.31
C THR A 35 13.00 -15.08 -2.95
N PHE A 36 12.69 -15.21 -4.24
CA PHE A 36 12.83 -16.47 -4.96
C PHE A 36 14.30 -16.90 -5.09
N GLY A 37 15.22 -15.95 -5.24
CA GLY A 37 16.65 -16.19 -5.25
C GLY A 37 17.16 -16.85 -3.96
N LEU A 38 16.62 -16.47 -2.80
CA LEU A 38 16.89 -17.14 -1.51
C LEU A 38 16.32 -18.56 -1.45
N CYS A 39 15.29 -18.86 -2.25
CA CYS A 39 14.64 -20.16 -2.31
C CYS A 39 15.17 -21.09 -3.44
N LYS A 40 16.31 -20.79 -4.06
CA LYS A 40 16.86 -21.54 -5.21
C LYS A 40 16.98 -23.04 -4.96
N ASP A 41 17.32 -23.45 -3.73
CA ASP A 41 17.46 -24.86 -3.37
C ASP A 41 16.09 -25.58 -3.33
N LEU A 42 15.04 -24.87 -2.91
CA LEU A 42 13.66 -25.35 -2.98
C LEU A 42 13.19 -25.50 -4.43
N LEU A 43 13.50 -24.52 -5.26
CA LEU A 43 13.12 -24.48 -6.68
C LEU A 43 13.98 -25.42 -7.54
N ARG A 44 15.18 -25.76 -7.08
CA ARG A 44 16.20 -26.51 -7.85
C ARG A 44 16.55 -25.87 -9.20
N GLN A 45 16.30 -24.59 -9.32
CA GLN A 45 16.51 -23.76 -10.51
C GLN A 45 16.86 -22.36 -10.07
N THR A 46 17.69 -21.68 -10.84
CA THR A 46 17.98 -20.26 -10.62
C THR A 46 16.88 -19.44 -11.30
N PRO A 47 16.20 -18.55 -10.58
CA PRO A 47 15.27 -17.60 -11.21
C PRO A 47 16.00 -16.71 -12.22
N GLU A 48 15.34 -16.42 -13.33
CA GLU A 48 15.82 -15.54 -14.40
C GLU A 48 14.84 -14.38 -14.54
N GLN A 49 15.33 -13.17 -14.77
CA GLN A 49 14.50 -12.00 -14.99
C GLN A 49 14.57 -11.57 -16.46
N ALA A 50 13.45 -11.56 -17.15
CA ALA A 50 13.40 -11.12 -18.53
C ALA A 50 13.69 -9.61 -18.61
N SER A 51 14.68 -9.23 -19.40
CA SER A 51 15.06 -7.82 -19.60
C SER A 51 14.03 -7.08 -20.46
N ASP A 52 13.59 -7.70 -21.52
CA ASP A 52 12.66 -7.16 -22.50
C ASP A 52 11.77 -8.27 -23.11
N ARG A 53 10.98 -7.92 -24.12
CA ARG A 53 10.05 -8.84 -24.79
C ARG A 53 10.78 -9.94 -25.56
N GLU A 54 11.88 -9.62 -26.22
CA GLU A 54 12.65 -10.59 -27.00
C GLU A 54 13.34 -11.60 -26.10
N ASP A 55 13.85 -11.13 -24.98
CA ASP A 55 14.45 -11.99 -23.96
C ASP A 55 13.40 -12.90 -23.32
N LEU A 56 12.19 -12.37 -23.00
CA LEU A 56 11.07 -13.18 -22.52
C LEU A 56 10.73 -14.29 -23.51
N ARG A 57 10.69 -13.99 -24.81
CA ARG A 57 10.42 -14.97 -25.85
C ARG A 57 11.50 -16.07 -25.87
N LYS A 58 12.76 -15.68 -25.81
CA LYS A 58 13.90 -16.64 -25.76
C LYS A 58 13.84 -17.52 -24.51
N GLN A 59 13.53 -16.95 -23.37
CA GLN A 59 13.40 -17.69 -22.12
C GLN A 59 12.20 -18.66 -22.14
N LEU A 60 11.14 -18.34 -22.84
CA LEU A 60 9.97 -19.23 -23.04
C LEU A 60 10.19 -20.28 -24.13
N ASP A 61 11.18 -20.11 -25.02
CA ASP A 61 11.55 -21.06 -26.06
C ASP A 61 12.43 -22.17 -25.49
N ARG A 62 11.87 -22.95 -24.56
CA ARG A 62 12.48 -24.11 -23.91
C ARG A 62 11.47 -25.23 -23.81
N ALA A 63 11.92 -26.49 -23.76
CA ALA A 63 11.02 -27.65 -23.71
C ALA A 63 10.34 -27.79 -22.32
N SER A 64 11.04 -27.47 -21.23
CA SER A 64 10.53 -27.60 -19.87
C SER A 64 11.37 -26.79 -18.87
N GLY A 65 10.87 -26.63 -17.66
CA GLY A 65 11.55 -25.96 -16.54
C GLY A 65 11.70 -24.44 -16.73
N GLY A 66 12.40 -23.82 -15.80
CA GLY A 66 12.64 -22.38 -15.74
C GLY A 66 11.69 -21.67 -14.76
N VAL A 67 12.25 -20.67 -14.08
CA VAL A 67 11.50 -19.72 -13.25
C VAL A 67 11.80 -18.33 -13.80
N ILE A 68 10.84 -17.75 -14.51
CA ILE A 68 10.99 -16.52 -15.29
C ILE A 68 10.20 -15.40 -14.63
N PHE A 69 10.89 -14.32 -14.26
CA PHE A 69 10.29 -13.11 -13.76
C PHE A 69 10.06 -12.12 -14.90
N THR A 70 8.88 -11.54 -14.95
CA THR A 70 8.51 -10.59 -15.99
C THR A 70 7.41 -9.64 -15.53
N THR A 71 7.33 -8.48 -16.17
CA THR A 71 6.26 -7.52 -15.92
C THR A 71 5.19 -7.60 -17.00
N VAL A 72 3.96 -7.18 -16.66
CA VAL A 72 2.79 -7.18 -17.58
C VAL A 72 3.06 -6.42 -18.88
N GLN A 73 3.89 -5.36 -18.82
CA GLN A 73 4.19 -4.50 -19.98
C GLN A 73 4.94 -5.24 -21.10
N LYS A 74 5.68 -6.32 -20.78
CA LYS A 74 6.42 -7.12 -21.76
C LYS A 74 5.53 -8.00 -22.63
N PHE A 75 4.25 -8.12 -22.26
CA PHE A 75 3.22 -8.81 -23.07
C PHE A 75 2.44 -7.87 -23.99
N MET A 76 2.76 -6.58 -24.05
CA MET A 76 2.11 -5.69 -25.00
C MET A 76 2.58 -5.98 -26.44
N PRO A 77 1.68 -5.97 -27.43
CA PRO A 77 2.09 -6.15 -28.82
C PRO A 77 3.03 -5.04 -29.27
N PRO A 78 3.88 -5.29 -30.27
CA PRO A 78 4.67 -4.26 -30.92
C PRO A 78 3.78 -3.17 -31.54
N ASP A 79 4.34 -1.97 -31.73
CA ASP A 79 3.62 -0.87 -32.37
C ASP A 79 3.10 -1.28 -33.75
N GLY A 80 1.82 -1.00 -33.99
CA GLY A 80 1.13 -1.36 -35.24
C GLY A 80 0.59 -2.80 -35.32
N VAL A 81 0.74 -3.58 -34.25
CA VAL A 81 0.19 -4.94 -34.14
C VAL A 81 -0.97 -4.92 -33.12
N GLU A 82 -2.16 -5.35 -33.56
CA GLU A 82 -3.34 -5.32 -32.70
C GLU A 82 -3.37 -6.44 -31.67
N ARG A 83 -2.74 -7.58 -31.94
CA ARG A 83 -2.77 -8.78 -31.11
C ARG A 83 -1.37 -9.28 -30.79
N MET A 84 -1.18 -9.76 -29.57
CA MET A 84 0.06 -10.38 -29.15
C MET A 84 0.22 -11.76 -29.80
N PRO A 85 1.31 -12.04 -30.55
CA PRO A 85 1.56 -13.37 -31.06
C PRO A 85 1.84 -14.35 -29.90
N ALA A 86 1.44 -15.61 -30.06
CA ALA A 86 1.73 -16.63 -29.07
C ALA A 86 3.26 -16.80 -28.90
N LEU A 87 3.73 -16.63 -27.68
CA LEU A 87 5.14 -16.80 -27.33
C LEU A 87 5.49 -18.28 -27.15
N THR A 88 4.52 -19.09 -26.71
CA THR A 88 4.66 -20.54 -26.63
C THR A 88 3.28 -21.20 -26.69
N GLN A 89 3.23 -22.42 -27.27
CA GLN A 89 2.03 -23.26 -27.32
C GLN A 89 2.04 -24.36 -26.25
N ARG A 90 3.02 -24.33 -25.37
CA ARG A 90 3.21 -25.35 -24.33
C ARG A 90 2.09 -25.32 -23.30
N ARG A 91 1.73 -26.50 -22.77
CA ARG A 91 0.77 -26.67 -21.69
C ARG A 91 1.42 -26.69 -20.30
N ASN A 92 2.71 -27.06 -20.23
CA ASN A 92 3.47 -27.08 -18.99
C ASN A 92 4.06 -25.70 -18.66
N VAL A 93 3.24 -24.68 -18.74
CA VAL A 93 3.54 -23.30 -18.31
C VAL A 93 2.54 -22.89 -17.25
N ILE A 94 3.01 -22.37 -16.14
CA ILE A 94 2.19 -21.87 -15.03
C ILE A 94 2.53 -20.41 -14.82
N VAL A 95 1.54 -19.56 -15.01
CA VAL A 95 1.63 -18.13 -14.74
C VAL A 95 1.17 -17.88 -13.30
N ILE A 96 2.07 -17.33 -12.50
CA ILE A 96 1.80 -16.92 -11.12
C ILE A 96 1.74 -15.40 -11.12
N ALA A 97 0.54 -14.84 -11.07
CA ALA A 97 0.32 -13.40 -11.06
C ALA A 97 0.33 -12.87 -9.63
N ASP A 98 1.27 -11.96 -9.34
CA ASP A 98 1.28 -11.17 -8.11
C ASP A 98 0.36 -9.96 -8.26
N GLU A 99 -0.27 -9.54 -7.15
CA GLU A 99 -1.27 -8.47 -7.14
C GLU A 99 -2.27 -8.64 -8.29
N ALA A 100 -2.84 -9.85 -8.40
CA ALA A 100 -3.61 -10.31 -9.55
C ALA A 100 -4.76 -9.36 -9.91
N HIS A 101 -5.31 -8.64 -8.94
CA HIS A 101 -6.33 -7.61 -9.15
C HIS A 101 -5.86 -6.43 -10.02
N ARG A 102 -4.56 -6.20 -10.18
CA ARG A 102 -3.99 -5.12 -11.02
C ARG A 102 -3.64 -5.56 -12.42
N SER A 103 -3.14 -6.77 -12.57
CA SER A 103 -2.53 -7.24 -13.82
C SER A 103 -3.51 -7.91 -14.77
N GLN A 104 -4.70 -8.26 -14.31
CA GLN A 104 -5.60 -9.13 -15.04
C GLN A 104 -6.92 -8.47 -15.49
N TYR A 105 -6.92 -7.14 -15.69
CA TYR A 105 -8.08 -6.40 -16.20
C TYR A 105 -8.02 -6.12 -17.69
N GLY A 106 -9.19 -5.92 -18.30
CA GLY A 106 -9.33 -5.50 -19.68
C GLY A 106 -9.40 -6.66 -20.67
N PHE A 107 -10.20 -7.69 -20.36
CA PHE A 107 -10.57 -8.70 -21.35
C PHE A 107 -11.47 -8.12 -22.43
N ASP A 108 -12.32 -7.16 -22.07
CA ASP A 108 -13.23 -6.51 -23.00
C ASP A 108 -12.52 -5.41 -23.81
N ALA A 109 -12.83 -5.40 -25.09
CA ALA A 109 -12.33 -4.39 -25.99
C ALA A 109 -12.97 -3.03 -25.67
N LYS A 110 -12.15 -2.02 -25.34
CA LYS A 110 -12.60 -0.64 -25.19
C LYS A 110 -12.31 0.16 -26.46
N LEU A 111 -13.33 0.83 -26.99
CA LEU A 111 -13.15 1.71 -28.15
C LEU A 111 -12.35 2.94 -27.74
N SER A 112 -11.19 3.15 -28.35
CA SER A 112 -10.40 4.36 -28.14
C SER A 112 -11.14 5.56 -28.72
N ARG A 113 -11.53 6.52 -27.90
CA ARG A 113 -12.19 7.76 -28.35
C ARG A 113 -11.30 8.64 -29.24
N GLN A 114 -9.97 8.45 -29.17
CA GLN A 114 -9.02 9.24 -29.97
C GLN A 114 -8.72 8.62 -31.33
N THR A 115 -8.69 7.29 -31.44
CA THR A 115 -8.28 6.59 -32.68
C THR A 115 -9.40 5.77 -33.31
N GLY A 116 -10.54 5.57 -32.64
CA GLY A 116 -11.62 4.70 -33.10
C GLY A 116 -11.26 3.19 -33.11
N GLN A 117 -10.08 2.81 -32.62
CA GLN A 117 -9.62 1.42 -32.60
C GLN A 117 -10.00 0.73 -31.27
N LEU A 118 -10.25 -0.58 -31.36
CA LEU A 118 -10.45 -1.43 -30.21
C LEU A 118 -9.11 -1.62 -29.46
N ARG A 119 -9.09 -1.32 -28.17
CA ARG A 119 -7.93 -1.58 -27.30
C ARG A 119 -8.29 -2.64 -26.27
N TYR A 120 -7.45 -3.65 -26.19
CA TYR A 120 -7.52 -4.69 -25.18
C TYR A 120 -6.58 -4.38 -24.03
N GLY A 121 -6.90 -4.86 -22.82
CA GLY A 121 -6.03 -4.72 -21.67
C GLY A 121 -4.94 -5.79 -21.61
N TYR A 122 -4.06 -5.67 -20.61
CA TYR A 122 -2.92 -6.57 -20.41
C TYR A 122 -3.33 -8.04 -20.28
N ALA A 123 -4.44 -8.33 -19.59
CA ALA A 123 -4.92 -9.69 -19.39
C ALA A 123 -5.21 -10.42 -20.71
N HIS A 124 -5.81 -9.74 -21.67
CA HIS A 124 -6.09 -10.30 -22.99
C HIS A 124 -4.79 -10.67 -23.72
N HIS A 125 -3.83 -9.76 -23.76
CA HIS A 125 -2.56 -10.00 -24.44
C HIS A 125 -1.72 -11.10 -23.79
N ILE A 126 -1.74 -11.22 -22.46
CA ILE A 126 -1.06 -12.32 -21.76
C ILE A 126 -1.69 -13.66 -22.10
N ARG A 127 -3.03 -13.74 -22.19
CA ARG A 127 -3.74 -14.97 -22.58
C ARG A 127 -3.49 -15.34 -24.05
N GLU A 128 -3.40 -14.35 -24.96
CA GLU A 128 -3.00 -14.60 -26.34
C GLU A 128 -1.54 -15.09 -26.45
N ALA A 129 -0.63 -14.50 -25.69
CA ALA A 129 0.78 -14.88 -25.66
C ALA A 129 1.01 -16.30 -25.11
N LEU A 130 0.18 -16.74 -24.15
CA LEU A 130 0.29 -18.01 -23.44
C LEU A 130 -1.05 -18.78 -23.44
N PRO A 131 -1.57 -19.19 -24.60
CA PRO A 131 -2.94 -19.67 -24.76
C PRO A 131 -3.24 -20.98 -24.02
N ASN A 132 -2.23 -21.81 -23.74
CA ASN A 132 -2.38 -23.10 -23.10
C ASN A 132 -1.80 -23.14 -21.67
N ALA A 133 -1.36 -21.99 -21.12
CA ALA A 133 -0.82 -21.92 -19.78
C ALA A 133 -1.93 -22.02 -18.71
N SER A 134 -1.56 -22.56 -17.55
CA SER A 134 -2.38 -22.46 -16.34
C SER A 134 -2.08 -21.16 -15.62
N PHE A 135 -3.10 -20.55 -15.03
CA PHE A 135 -2.97 -19.27 -14.34
C PHE A 135 -3.42 -19.38 -12.89
N ILE A 136 -2.61 -18.84 -11.98
CA ILE A 136 -2.96 -18.69 -10.58
C ILE A 136 -2.68 -17.24 -10.15
N GLY A 137 -3.64 -16.61 -9.49
CA GLY A 137 -3.54 -15.26 -8.95
C GLY A 137 -3.29 -15.27 -7.45
N PHE A 138 -2.37 -14.42 -7.01
CA PHE A 138 -2.18 -14.07 -5.61
C PHE A 138 -2.55 -12.61 -5.44
N THR A 139 -3.38 -12.31 -4.47
CA THR A 139 -3.78 -10.94 -4.16
C THR A 139 -4.07 -10.78 -2.68
N GLY A 140 -3.60 -9.70 -2.09
CA GLY A 140 -3.99 -9.33 -0.73
C GLY A 140 -5.35 -8.65 -0.66
N THR A 141 -5.99 -8.38 -1.79
CA THR A 141 -7.23 -7.60 -1.88
C THR A 141 -8.06 -8.06 -3.08
N PRO A 142 -8.80 -9.15 -2.93
CA PRO A 142 -9.72 -9.58 -3.98
C PRO A 142 -10.79 -8.49 -4.23
N ILE A 143 -11.09 -8.22 -5.48
CA ILE A 143 -12.11 -7.25 -5.88
C ILE A 143 -13.28 -8.01 -6.51
N GLU A 144 -14.47 -7.73 -6.01
CA GLU A 144 -15.75 -8.17 -6.54
C GLU A 144 -16.58 -6.93 -6.90
N ALA A 145 -16.17 -6.20 -7.95
CA ALA A 145 -16.95 -5.10 -8.51
C ALA A 145 -17.51 -5.52 -9.88
N ASP A 146 -18.58 -4.87 -10.33
CA ASP A 146 -19.31 -5.27 -11.54
C ASP A 146 -18.43 -5.39 -12.80
N ASP A 147 -17.38 -4.56 -12.91
CA ASP A 147 -16.45 -4.56 -14.05
C ASP A 147 -15.17 -5.39 -13.80
N VAL A 148 -14.98 -5.90 -12.56
CA VAL A 148 -13.72 -6.52 -12.13
C VAL A 148 -14.03 -7.64 -11.15
N ASN A 149 -14.04 -8.88 -11.65
CA ASN A 149 -14.33 -10.06 -10.85
C ASN A 149 -13.16 -11.03 -10.90
N THR A 150 -12.41 -11.13 -9.80
CA THR A 150 -11.24 -12.02 -9.68
C THR A 150 -11.63 -13.50 -9.91
N PRO A 151 -12.74 -14.03 -9.37
CA PRO A 151 -13.21 -15.39 -9.68
C PRO A 151 -13.54 -15.61 -11.15
N ALA A 152 -14.07 -14.64 -11.86
CA ALA A 152 -14.36 -14.77 -13.29
C ALA A 152 -13.08 -14.95 -14.14
N ILE A 153 -11.94 -14.47 -13.64
CA ILE A 153 -10.66 -14.49 -14.35
C ILE A 153 -9.83 -15.72 -13.99
N PHE A 154 -9.77 -16.08 -12.72
CA PHE A 154 -8.91 -17.14 -12.20
C PHE A 154 -9.68 -18.41 -11.78
N GLY A 155 -11.00 -18.37 -11.73
CA GLY A 155 -11.84 -19.39 -11.11
C GLY A 155 -12.04 -19.13 -9.62
N ASP A 156 -12.65 -20.11 -8.93
CA ASP A 156 -12.95 -20.01 -7.50
C ASP A 156 -11.70 -19.84 -6.65
N TYR A 157 -11.85 -19.25 -5.47
CA TYR A 157 -10.78 -19.13 -4.50
C TYR A 157 -10.28 -20.51 -4.06
N ILE A 158 -8.95 -20.70 -4.16
CA ILE A 158 -8.30 -21.92 -3.68
C ILE A 158 -8.16 -21.86 -2.16
N ASP A 159 -7.79 -20.72 -1.62
CA ASP A 159 -7.67 -20.45 -0.18
C ASP A 159 -7.81 -18.95 0.10
N ILE A 160 -8.35 -18.61 1.27
CA ILE A 160 -8.45 -17.24 1.76
C ILE A 160 -7.72 -17.18 3.11
N TYR A 161 -6.64 -16.37 3.14
CA TYR A 161 -5.89 -16.08 4.36
C TYR A 161 -6.14 -14.62 4.73
N ASP A 162 -7.19 -14.39 5.51
CA ASP A 162 -7.66 -13.06 5.90
C ASP A 162 -6.82 -12.44 7.04
N ILE A 163 -7.11 -11.18 7.36
CA ILE A 163 -6.39 -10.42 8.40
C ILE A 163 -6.60 -11.05 9.76
N SER A 164 -7.81 -11.54 10.08
CA SER A 164 -8.14 -12.17 11.36
C SER A 164 -7.29 -13.40 11.58
N ARG A 165 -7.26 -14.29 10.59
CA ARG A 165 -6.46 -15.51 10.63
C ARG A 165 -4.95 -15.19 10.73
N ALA A 166 -4.49 -14.17 10.02
CA ALA A 166 -3.10 -13.73 10.09
C ALA A 166 -2.72 -13.20 11.49
N VAL A 167 -3.65 -12.55 12.19
CA VAL A 167 -3.45 -12.09 13.58
C VAL A 167 -3.49 -13.27 14.55
N GLU A 168 -4.42 -14.21 14.40
CA GLU A 168 -4.50 -15.45 15.21
C GLU A 168 -3.23 -16.28 15.09
N ASP A 169 -2.72 -16.47 13.87
CA ASP A 169 -1.47 -17.17 13.57
C ASP A 169 -0.22 -16.38 13.98
N LYS A 170 -0.37 -15.15 14.49
CA LYS A 170 0.73 -14.24 14.86
C LYS A 170 1.65 -13.90 13.67
N ALA A 171 1.14 -14.00 12.45
CA ALA A 171 1.84 -13.56 11.24
C ALA A 171 1.79 -12.04 11.07
N THR A 172 0.75 -11.41 11.61
CA THR A 172 0.59 -9.96 11.69
C THR A 172 0.15 -9.52 13.09
N VAL A 173 0.16 -8.21 13.34
CA VAL A 173 -0.38 -7.61 14.57
C VAL A 173 -1.71 -6.91 14.30
N PRO A 174 -2.58 -6.73 15.31
CA PRO A 174 -3.80 -5.94 15.19
C PRO A 174 -3.53 -4.51 14.70
N ILE A 175 -4.53 -3.92 14.06
CA ILE A 175 -4.50 -2.53 13.61
C ILE A 175 -5.46 -1.71 14.46
N TYR A 176 -4.94 -0.65 15.07
CA TYR A 176 -5.71 0.33 15.81
C TYR A 176 -5.93 1.58 14.96
N TYR A 177 -7.07 2.20 15.12
CA TYR A 177 -7.43 3.42 14.41
C TYR A 177 -7.69 4.56 15.38
N GLU A 178 -7.11 5.71 15.10
CA GLU A 178 -7.32 6.94 15.89
C GLU A 178 -7.68 8.10 14.96
N SER A 179 -8.87 8.68 15.13
CA SER A 179 -9.26 9.89 14.42
C SER A 179 -8.81 11.13 15.19
N ARG A 180 -8.09 12.01 14.50
CA ARG A 180 -7.58 13.27 15.06
C ARG A 180 -8.14 14.52 14.39
N LEU A 181 -9.24 14.40 13.67
CA LEU A 181 -9.93 15.50 12.99
C LEU A 181 -10.32 16.64 13.94
N ALA A 182 -10.83 16.30 15.11
CA ALA A 182 -11.30 17.27 16.10
C ALA A 182 -10.18 18.08 16.76
N ARG A 183 -8.93 17.58 16.72
CA ARG A 183 -7.76 18.27 17.29
C ARG A 183 -7.16 19.29 16.32
N ILE A 184 -7.48 19.17 15.05
CA ILE A 184 -7.15 20.16 14.04
C ILE A 184 -8.32 21.15 14.05
N GLU A 185 -8.20 22.26 14.77
CA GLU A 185 -9.22 23.32 14.86
C GLU A 185 -9.49 23.93 13.47
N LEU A 186 -10.17 23.15 12.61
CA LEU A 186 -10.82 23.67 11.43
C LEU A 186 -12.05 24.43 11.88
N SER A 187 -12.27 25.61 11.33
CA SER A 187 -13.50 26.36 11.58
C SER A 187 -14.70 25.47 11.21
N GLU A 188 -15.79 25.59 11.95
CA GLU A 188 -17.00 24.81 11.68
C GLU A 188 -17.53 24.98 10.24
N ASP A 189 -17.16 26.09 9.58
CA ASP A 189 -17.50 26.39 8.19
C ASP A 189 -16.59 25.67 7.17
N GLU A 190 -15.41 25.20 7.57
CA GLU A 190 -14.44 24.51 6.70
C GLU A 190 -14.60 22.99 6.72
N LYS A 191 -15.04 22.40 7.85
CA LYS A 191 -15.26 20.96 7.99
C LYS A 191 -16.24 20.39 6.94
N PRO A 192 -17.46 20.95 6.76
CA PRO A 192 -18.39 20.42 5.77
C PRO A 192 -17.86 20.47 4.34
N LYS A 193 -17.10 21.52 4.00
CA LYS A 193 -16.52 21.68 2.65
C LYS A 193 -15.44 20.65 2.33
N ILE A 194 -14.68 20.25 3.35
CA ILE A 194 -13.65 19.20 3.19
C ILE A 194 -14.34 17.84 3.07
N ASP A 195 -15.31 17.54 3.91
CA ASP A 195 -16.04 16.27 3.92
C ASP A 195 -16.81 16.07 2.60
N GLU A 196 -17.56 17.08 2.13
CA GLU A 196 -18.26 17.03 0.83
C GLU A 196 -17.29 16.89 -0.34
N ALA A 197 -16.16 17.62 -0.33
CA ALA A 197 -15.19 17.58 -1.38
C ALA A 197 -14.42 16.23 -1.40
N ILE A 198 -14.14 15.63 -0.24
CA ILE A 198 -13.55 14.31 -0.11
C ILE A 198 -14.54 13.24 -0.58
N GLN A 199 -15.81 13.33 -0.16
CA GLN A 199 -16.84 12.39 -0.53
C GLN A 199 -17.09 12.41 -2.05
N ALA A 200 -17.09 13.59 -2.67
CA ALA A 200 -17.21 13.76 -4.12
C ALA A 200 -16.01 13.19 -4.93
N ILE A 201 -14.83 13.09 -4.33
CA ILE A 201 -13.66 12.42 -4.94
C ILE A 201 -13.72 10.92 -4.73
N VAL A 202 -14.21 10.48 -3.59
CA VAL A 202 -14.25 9.09 -3.17
C VAL A 202 -15.29 8.28 -3.95
N GLU A 203 -16.37 8.90 -4.44
CA GLU A 203 -17.42 8.19 -5.18
C GLU A 203 -17.06 7.86 -6.64
N ASP A 204 -15.97 8.42 -7.21
CA ASP A 204 -15.75 8.48 -8.68
C ASP A 204 -14.48 7.74 -9.18
N ASP A 205 -13.92 6.73 -8.50
CA ASP A 205 -12.51 6.33 -8.61
C ASP A 205 -12.14 5.18 -9.58
N GLU A 206 -13.00 4.75 -10.49
CA GLU A 206 -12.62 3.67 -11.42
C GLU A 206 -12.51 4.10 -12.91
N LEU A 207 -12.69 5.36 -13.23
CA LEU A 207 -12.54 5.87 -14.60
C LEU A 207 -11.32 6.79 -14.74
N PRO A 208 -10.67 6.83 -15.93
CA PRO A 208 -9.57 7.76 -16.17
C PRO A 208 -10.01 9.20 -15.90
N ILE A 209 -9.27 9.87 -15.04
CA ILE A 209 -9.53 11.21 -14.50
C ILE A 209 -9.92 12.18 -15.60
N GLN A 210 -11.20 12.51 -15.72
CA GLN A 210 -11.70 13.57 -16.60
C GLN A 210 -11.33 14.95 -16.01
N GLU A 211 -11.34 16.00 -16.82
CA GLU A 211 -10.94 17.35 -16.38
C GLU A 211 -11.72 17.87 -15.16
N GLN A 212 -12.98 17.47 -15.01
CA GLN A 212 -13.81 17.81 -13.85
C GLN A 212 -13.28 17.17 -12.53
N GLN A 213 -12.76 15.97 -12.57
CA GLN A 213 -12.15 15.29 -11.42
C GLN A 213 -10.83 15.95 -11.04
N LYS A 214 -10.06 16.42 -12.02
CA LYS A 214 -8.82 17.20 -11.76
C LYS A 214 -9.13 18.51 -11.03
N ALA A 215 -10.20 19.19 -11.39
CA ALA A 215 -10.62 20.43 -10.72
C ALA A 215 -11.08 20.18 -9.28
N LYS A 216 -11.87 19.14 -9.02
CA LYS A 216 -12.30 18.72 -7.68
C LYS A 216 -11.09 18.34 -6.83
N TRP A 217 -10.17 17.52 -7.36
CA TRP A 217 -8.93 17.12 -6.69
C TRP A 217 -8.07 18.32 -6.32
N SER A 218 -7.87 19.28 -7.24
CA SER A 218 -7.12 20.50 -7.00
C SER A 218 -7.76 21.39 -5.90
N THR A 219 -9.10 21.38 -5.79
CA THR A 219 -9.79 22.11 -4.74
C THR A 219 -9.55 21.48 -3.36
N VAL A 220 -9.66 20.15 -3.25
CA VAL A 220 -9.35 19.43 -2.00
C VAL A 220 -7.90 19.59 -1.62
N GLU A 221 -6.97 19.48 -2.59
CA GLU A 221 -5.54 19.67 -2.36
C GLU A 221 -5.24 21.06 -1.76
N ARG A 222 -5.90 22.11 -2.23
CA ARG A 222 -5.74 23.47 -1.66
C ARG A 222 -6.26 23.58 -0.22
N LEU A 223 -7.37 22.90 0.09
CA LEU A 223 -7.94 22.88 1.44
C LEU A 223 -7.05 22.09 2.40
N VAL A 224 -6.65 20.88 1.98
CA VAL A 224 -5.76 20.01 2.76
C VAL A 224 -4.40 20.65 2.96
N GLY A 225 -3.85 21.33 1.93
CA GLY A 225 -2.56 22.01 1.95
C GLY A 225 -2.56 23.42 2.58
N ALA A 226 -3.66 23.85 3.19
CA ALA A 226 -3.73 25.17 3.83
C ALA A 226 -2.66 25.29 4.94
N LYS A 227 -1.84 26.35 4.89
CA LYS A 227 -0.69 26.56 5.80
C LYS A 227 -1.06 26.44 7.29
N LYS A 228 -2.21 27.05 7.70
CA LYS A 228 -2.70 26.98 9.09
C LYS A 228 -2.97 25.53 9.49
N ARG A 229 -3.63 24.75 8.63
CA ARG A 229 -3.93 23.33 8.85
C ARG A 229 -2.65 22.51 8.95
N LEU A 230 -1.72 22.66 8.01
CA LEU A 230 -0.45 21.94 8.03
C LEU A 230 0.40 22.25 9.27
N SER A 231 0.38 23.49 9.76
CA SER A 231 1.05 23.86 11.01
C SER A 231 0.46 23.14 12.23
N LEU A 232 -0.87 22.99 12.28
CA LEU A 232 -1.56 22.26 13.36
C LEU A 232 -1.27 20.76 13.27
N ILE A 233 -1.32 20.18 12.06
CA ILE A 233 -0.95 18.78 11.83
C ILE A 233 0.49 18.54 12.24
N ALA A 234 1.43 19.39 11.83
CA ALA A 234 2.85 19.24 12.17
C ALA A 234 3.06 19.21 13.69
N LYS A 235 2.37 20.10 14.43
CA LYS A 235 2.46 20.16 15.88
C LYS A 235 1.90 18.88 16.52
N ASP A 236 0.67 18.49 16.16
CA ASP A 236 0.01 17.29 16.70
C ASP A 236 0.81 16.01 16.36
N LEU A 237 1.29 15.90 15.12
CA LEU A 237 2.08 14.77 14.66
C LEU A 237 3.38 14.62 15.44
N VAL A 238 4.12 15.73 15.62
CA VAL A 238 5.40 15.72 16.38
C VAL A 238 5.17 15.32 17.84
N GLU A 239 4.22 15.97 18.53
CA GLU A 239 3.89 15.67 19.92
C GLU A 239 3.44 14.22 20.11
N HIS A 240 2.57 13.75 19.21
CA HIS A 240 2.09 12.37 19.25
C HIS A 240 3.19 11.35 18.93
N LEU A 241 4.02 11.60 17.92
CA LEU A 241 5.11 10.69 17.54
C LEU A 241 6.15 10.57 18.65
N GLU A 242 6.56 11.67 19.25
CA GLU A 242 7.52 11.69 20.36
C GLU A 242 6.99 10.87 21.55
N ALA A 243 5.75 11.10 21.97
CA ALA A 243 5.13 10.35 23.05
C ALA A 243 5.04 8.84 22.76
N ARG A 244 4.85 8.44 21.50
CA ARG A 244 4.83 7.02 21.12
C ARG A 244 6.21 6.38 21.09
N ILE A 245 7.21 7.07 20.56
CA ILE A 245 8.59 6.55 20.46
C ILE A 245 9.20 6.29 21.82
N GLU A 246 8.88 7.11 22.84
CA GLU A 246 9.31 6.87 24.23
C GLU A 246 8.85 5.50 24.77
N GLY A 247 7.65 5.05 24.35
CA GLY A 247 7.09 3.75 24.75
C GLY A 247 7.48 2.56 23.88
N MET A 248 8.15 2.79 22.74
CA MET A 248 8.43 1.75 21.73
C MET A 248 9.83 1.90 21.15
N ALA A 249 10.83 1.29 21.80
CA ALA A 249 12.22 1.33 21.35
C ALA A 249 12.38 0.86 19.89
N GLY A 250 12.91 1.74 19.03
CA GLY A 250 13.14 1.48 17.60
C GLY A 250 11.90 1.62 16.70
N GLY A 251 10.78 2.13 17.23
CA GLY A 251 9.58 2.37 16.46
C GLY A 251 9.71 3.54 15.48
N LYS A 252 9.19 3.36 14.26
CA LYS A 252 9.22 4.37 13.19
C LYS A 252 7.81 4.69 12.69
N ALA A 253 7.68 5.83 12.02
CA ALA A 253 6.42 6.30 11.49
C ALA A 253 6.51 6.69 10.00
N MET A 254 5.37 6.61 9.34
CA MET A 254 5.17 7.09 7.99
C MET A 254 4.00 8.09 7.97
N ALA A 255 4.15 9.21 7.27
CA ALA A 255 3.05 10.13 7.00
C ALA A 255 2.74 10.16 5.51
N VAL A 256 1.48 9.88 5.19
CA VAL A 256 0.97 9.83 3.81
C VAL A 256 0.28 11.15 3.50
N CYS A 257 0.87 11.92 2.60
CA CYS A 257 0.38 13.23 2.19
C CYS A 257 -0.35 13.16 0.85
N MET A 258 -1.31 14.07 0.63
CA MET A 258 -2.10 14.11 -0.59
C MET A 258 -1.28 14.48 -1.83
N SER A 259 -0.27 15.34 -1.70
CA SER A 259 0.57 15.77 -2.82
C SER A 259 2.03 15.95 -2.42
N ARG A 260 2.92 16.06 -3.43
CA ARG A 260 4.35 16.33 -3.22
C ARG A 260 4.57 17.69 -2.55
N GLN A 261 3.77 18.70 -2.93
CA GLN A 261 3.84 20.02 -2.31
C GLN A 261 3.50 19.95 -0.82
N ILE A 262 2.44 19.23 -0.46
CA ILE A 262 2.06 19.02 0.94
C ILE A 262 3.15 18.28 1.71
N CYS A 263 3.84 17.30 1.11
CA CYS A 263 5.00 16.64 1.75
C CYS A 263 6.09 17.67 2.11
N VAL A 264 6.44 18.56 1.18
CA VAL A 264 7.48 19.57 1.38
C VAL A 264 7.06 20.62 2.41
N ASP A 265 5.82 21.08 2.34
CA ASP A 265 5.30 22.08 3.27
C ASP A 265 5.16 21.51 4.70
N LEU A 266 4.65 20.29 4.85
CA LEU A 266 4.59 19.59 6.14
C LEU A 266 5.99 19.35 6.71
N TYR A 267 6.95 18.95 5.88
CA TYR A 267 8.36 18.81 6.27
C TYR A 267 8.92 20.12 6.84
N ARG A 268 8.67 21.26 6.17
CA ARG A 268 9.10 22.57 6.64
C ARG A 268 8.51 22.94 7.99
N HIS A 269 7.22 22.68 8.19
CA HIS A 269 6.56 22.92 9.47
C HIS A 269 7.13 22.03 10.59
N ILE A 270 7.39 20.75 10.31
CA ILE A 270 7.99 19.82 11.29
C ILE A 270 9.43 20.25 11.64
N VAL A 271 10.24 20.59 10.65
CA VAL A 271 11.63 21.06 10.86
C VAL A 271 11.67 22.38 11.62
N ALA A 272 10.70 23.28 11.42
CA ALA A 272 10.59 24.50 12.20
C ALA A 272 10.31 24.21 13.70
N LEU A 273 9.60 23.11 14.01
CA LEU A 273 9.35 22.67 15.40
C LEU A 273 10.53 21.87 15.98
N ARG A 274 11.24 21.13 15.14
CA ARG A 274 12.37 20.26 15.51
C ARG A 274 13.51 20.44 14.52
N PRO A 275 14.31 21.49 14.62
CA PRO A 275 15.44 21.74 13.70
C PRO A 275 16.48 20.62 13.70
N ASP A 276 16.66 19.95 14.81
CA ASP A 276 17.56 18.80 15.00
C ASP A 276 17.15 17.54 14.20
N TRP A 277 15.89 17.47 13.75
CA TRP A 277 15.45 16.38 12.89
C TRP A 277 15.91 16.51 11.45
N HIS A 278 16.27 17.73 11.03
CA HIS A 278 16.74 17.99 9.66
C HIS A 278 18.21 17.58 9.49
N SER A 279 18.53 17.07 8.32
CA SER A 279 19.88 16.93 7.79
C SER A 279 19.84 16.83 6.28
N ASP A 280 20.76 17.52 5.60
CA ASP A 280 20.96 17.36 4.15
C ASP A 280 21.71 16.06 3.82
N ASP A 281 22.46 15.49 4.77
CA ASP A 281 23.07 14.18 4.64
C ASP A 281 22.00 13.07 4.57
N LEU A 282 22.13 12.16 3.61
CA LEU A 282 21.22 11.04 3.46
C LEU A 282 21.28 10.08 4.66
N ASP A 283 22.44 9.93 5.26
CA ASP A 283 22.71 9.02 6.39
C ASP A 283 22.35 9.63 7.75
N LYS A 284 21.87 10.87 7.79
CA LYS A 284 21.54 11.59 9.02
C LYS A 284 20.14 12.17 8.99
N GLY A 285 19.73 12.72 10.15
CA GLY A 285 18.43 13.32 10.38
C GLY A 285 17.36 12.32 10.73
N ALA A 286 16.35 12.79 11.45
CA ALA A 286 15.24 11.99 11.96
C ALA A 286 14.01 12.00 11.03
N ILE A 287 14.00 12.87 10.02
CA ILE A 287 12.91 13.00 9.04
C ILE A 287 13.47 13.01 7.61
N LYS A 288 12.80 12.30 6.71
CA LYS A 288 13.08 12.31 5.27
C LYS A 288 11.79 12.32 4.45
N ILE A 289 11.86 12.87 3.23
CA ILE A 289 10.80 12.75 2.22
C ILE A 289 11.22 11.70 1.20
N VAL A 290 10.30 10.82 0.82
CA VAL A 290 10.50 9.86 -0.27
C VAL A 290 9.43 10.10 -1.32
N MET A 291 9.87 10.63 -2.46
CA MET A 291 8.98 10.95 -3.59
C MET A 291 9.68 10.77 -4.92
N THR A 292 8.90 10.63 -5.99
CA THR A 292 9.38 10.72 -7.38
C THR A 292 9.24 12.14 -7.89
N GLY A 293 10.03 12.52 -8.87
CA GLY A 293 9.94 13.81 -9.51
C GLY A 293 10.59 13.85 -10.87
N ASN A 294 10.54 15.02 -11.50
CA ASN A 294 11.12 15.30 -12.80
C ASN A 294 12.27 16.30 -12.67
N ALA A 295 13.19 16.29 -13.65
CA ALA A 295 14.30 17.23 -13.69
C ALA A 295 13.86 18.72 -13.77
N THR A 296 12.62 18.95 -14.20
CA THR A 296 12.01 20.28 -14.32
C THR A 296 11.33 20.78 -13.04
N ASP A 297 11.28 19.97 -11.99
CA ASP A 297 10.70 20.39 -10.70
C ASP A 297 11.55 21.52 -10.07
N GLY A 298 10.88 22.44 -9.36
CA GLY A 298 11.53 23.58 -8.72
C GLY A 298 12.57 23.20 -7.65
N PRO A 299 13.43 24.15 -7.23
CA PRO A 299 14.53 23.90 -6.28
C PRO A 299 14.09 23.31 -4.94
N GLU A 300 12.88 23.62 -4.51
CA GLU A 300 12.28 23.11 -3.28
C GLU A 300 12.01 21.61 -3.31
N PHE A 301 11.75 21.06 -4.50
CA PHE A 301 11.58 19.62 -4.71
C PHE A 301 12.93 18.94 -4.94
N GLN A 302 13.83 19.59 -5.69
CA GLN A 302 15.11 19.00 -6.13
C GLN A 302 15.92 18.42 -4.98
N ARG A 303 15.96 19.08 -3.82
CA ARG A 303 16.66 18.60 -2.62
C ARG A 303 16.09 17.29 -2.02
N HIS A 304 14.87 16.92 -2.41
CA HIS A 304 14.19 15.72 -1.96
C HIS A 304 14.03 14.67 -3.07
N LEU A 305 14.48 14.98 -4.29
CA LEU A 305 14.47 14.05 -5.40
C LEU A 305 15.71 13.18 -5.36
N LEU A 306 15.51 11.90 -5.11
CA LEU A 306 16.57 10.94 -4.87
C LEU A 306 16.67 9.95 -6.03
N ARG A 307 17.91 9.58 -6.38
CA ARG A 307 18.17 8.45 -7.27
C ARG A 307 17.75 7.14 -6.64
N LYS A 308 17.62 6.06 -7.43
CA LYS A 308 17.22 4.75 -6.91
C LYS A 308 18.12 4.31 -5.74
N THR A 309 19.45 4.39 -5.91
CA THR A 309 20.43 4.01 -4.87
C THR A 309 20.29 4.83 -3.58
N GLU A 310 20.00 6.12 -3.70
CA GLU A 310 19.81 7.02 -2.55
C GLU A 310 18.49 6.71 -1.84
N ARG A 311 17.42 6.40 -2.58
CA ARG A 311 16.15 5.93 -2.00
C ARG A 311 16.32 4.60 -1.29
N ASP A 312 17.13 3.68 -1.85
CA ASP A 312 17.42 2.39 -1.24
C ASP A 312 18.20 2.57 0.07
N ALA A 313 19.12 3.54 0.14
CA ALA A 313 19.81 3.91 1.38
C ALA A 313 18.82 4.38 2.45
N ILE A 314 17.89 5.29 2.12
CA ILE A 314 16.84 5.73 3.06
C ILE A 314 15.91 4.56 3.44
N ALA A 315 15.60 3.67 2.49
CA ALA A 315 14.80 2.49 2.77
C ALA A 315 15.47 1.55 3.79
N ASN A 316 16.80 1.39 3.70
CA ASN A 316 17.57 0.61 4.67
C ASN A 316 17.57 1.28 6.05
N ARG A 317 17.75 2.60 6.14
CA ARG A 317 17.60 3.36 7.37
C ARG A 317 16.20 3.20 7.99
N ALA A 318 15.16 3.22 7.16
CA ALA A 318 13.78 3.04 7.63
C ALA A 318 13.49 1.62 8.12
N ARG A 319 14.22 0.60 7.65
CA ARG A 319 14.14 -0.80 8.11
C ARG A 319 14.96 -1.05 9.37
N ASP A 320 16.01 -0.28 9.58
CA ASP A 320 16.88 -0.42 10.74
C ASP A 320 16.24 0.26 11.97
N PRO A 321 15.82 -0.50 13.00
CA PRO A 321 15.19 0.06 14.19
C PRO A 321 16.13 0.94 15.02
N ASP A 322 17.45 0.76 14.88
CA ASP A 322 18.44 1.47 15.66
C ASP A 322 18.93 2.76 14.95
N ASP A 323 18.57 2.96 13.68
CA ASP A 323 18.84 4.21 12.94
C ASP A 323 18.01 5.37 13.51
N PRO A 324 18.57 6.58 13.64
CA PRO A 324 17.88 7.77 14.16
C PRO A 324 16.71 8.28 13.31
N LEU A 325 16.49 7.77 12.10
CA LEU A 325 15.33 8.11 11.26
C LEU A 325 14.04 7.68 11.96
N LYS A 326 13.18 8.65 12.28
CA LYS A 326 11.91 8.44 13.00
C LYS A 326 10.69 8.51 12.10
N LEU A 327 10.73 9.40 11.10
CA LEU A 327 9.57 9.74 10.28
C LEU A 327 9.92 9.82 8.79
N VAL A 328 9.11 9.20 7.97
CA VAL A 328 9.20 9.33 6.52
C VAL A 328 7.89 9.92 5.98
N LEU A 329 8.01 10.99 5.19
CA LEU A 329 6.88 11.59 4.48
C LEU A 329 6.82 11.01 3.06
N VAL A 330 5.66 10.53 2.66
CA VAL A 330 5.43 9.92 1.33
C VAL A 330 4.13 10.44 0.72
N ARG A 331 4.02 10.36 -0.60
CA ARG A 331 2.75 10.53 -1.31
C ARG A 331 2.14 9.19 -1.70
N ASP A 332 2.85 8.41 -2.51
CA ASP A 332 2.41 7.11 -3.05
C ASP A 332 3.49 6.04 -2.89
N MET A 333 4.76 6.46 -2.82
CA MET A 333 5.88 5.54 -2.68
C MET A 333 5.83 4.82 -1.33
N TRP A 334 6.26 3.58 -1.32
CA TRP A 334 6.30 2.70 -0.14
C TRP A 334 4.95 2.27 0.41
N LEU A 335 3.83 2.77 -0.12
CA LEU A 335 2.50 2.26 0.25
C LEU A 335 2.31 0.83 -0.24
N THR A 336 3.01 0.46 -1.31
CA THR A 336 3.04 -0.90 -1.87
C THR A 336 4.49 -1.40 -1.94
N GLY A 337 4.71 -2.68 -1.65
CA GLY A 337 6.01 -3.34 -1.83
C GLY A 337 7.10 -3.00 -0.81
N PHE A 338 6.93 -2.00 0.04
CA PHE A 338 7.89 -1.66 1.09
C PHE A 338 7.61 -2.44 2.38
N ASP A 339 8.62 -3.12 2.90
CA ASP A 339 8.54 -3.87 4.15
C ASP A 339 9.55 -3.35 5.16
N ALA A 340 9.04 -2.87 6.31
CA ALA A 340 9.80 -2.41 7.45
C ALA A 340 9.03 -2.77 8.73
N PRO A 341 9.35 -3.90 9.39
CA PRO A 341 8.62 -4.39 10.56
C PRO A 341 8.58 -3.39 11.72
N CYS A 342 9.61 -2.55 11.87
CA CYS A 342 9.67 -1.49 12.89
C CYS A 342 8.72 -0.31 12.61
N MET A 343 8.09 -0.24 11.41
CA MET A 343 7.06 0.76 11.11
C MET A 343 5.80 0.46 11.92
N HIS A 344 5.42 1.32 12.86
CA HIS A 344 4.30 1.05 13.74
C HIS A 344 3.21 2.12 13.76
N THR A 345 3.47 3.30 13.22
CA THR A 345 2.47 4.37 13.14
C THR A 345 2.39 4.91 11.71
N MET A 346 1.16 5.01 11.20
CA MET A 346 0.88 5.64 9.92
C MET A 346 -0.05 6.82 10.14
N TYR A 347 0.40 8.00 9.76
CA TYR A 347 -0.41 9.22 9.73
C TYR A 347 -0.97 9.39 8.33
N ILE A 348 -2.28 9.50 8.19
CA ILE A 348 -2.94 9.62 6.90
C ILE A 348 -3.54 11.01 6.76
N ASP A 349 -2.99 11.78 5.84
CA ASP A 349 -3.47 13.08 5.40
C ASP A 349 -3.72 13.08 3.88
N LYS A 350 -4.36 12.03 3.40
CA LYS A 350 -4.70 11.78 2.01
C LYS A 350 -6.00 11.02 1.94
N PRO A 351 -6.99 11.46 1.11
CA PRO A 351 -8.19 10.66 0.85
C PRO A 351 -7.78 9.30 0.26
N MET A 352 -8.12 8.23 0.95
CA MET A 352 -7.82 6.85 0.55
C MET A 352 -9.01 5.95 0.77
N ARG A 353 -9.17 4.93 -0.09
CA ARG A 353 -10.26 3.94 0.01
C ARG A 353 -9.84 2.57 -0.51
N GLY A 354 -10.71 1.58 -0.28
CA GLY A 354 -10.61 0.24 -0.84
C GLY A 354 -9.20 -0.33 -0.73
N HIS A 355 -8.75 -0.90 -1.82
CA HIS A 355 -7.46 -1.56 -1.94
C HIS A 355 -6.25 -0.68 -1.56
N GLY A 356 -6.21 0.58 -2.04
CA GLY A 356 -5.08 1.48 -1.75
C GLY A 356 -4.94 1.79 -0.25
N LEU A 357 -6.07 1.94 0.45
CA LEU A 357 -6.09 2.11 1.90
C LEU A 357 -5.59 0.85 2.62
N MET A 358 -6.07 -0.33 2.22
CA MET A 358 -5.65 -1.59 2.83
C MET A 358 -4.16 -1.88 2.62
N GLN A 359 -3.63 -1.60 1.44
CA GLN A 359 -2.18 -1.72 1.17
C GLN A 359 -1.34 -0.78 2.04
N ALA A 360 -1.80 0.45 2.24
CA ALA A 360 -1.12 1.39 3.13
C ALA A 360 -1.11 0.88 4.58
N ILE A 361 -2.28 0.48 5.09
CA ILE A 361 -2.43 -0.02 6.47
C ILE A 361 -1.59 -1.26 6.71
N ALA A 362 -1.46 -2.15 5.72
CA ALA A 362 -0.61 -3.34 5.80
C ALA A 362 0.88 -3.02 6.07
N ARG A 363 1.32 -1.76 5.92
CA ARG A 363 2.70 -1.36 6.27
C ARG A 363 2.94 -1.33 7.78
N VAL A 364 1.90 -1.13 8.58
CA VAL A 364 2.03 -1.02 10.05
C VAL A 364 1.55 -2.26 10.80
N ASN A 365 1.00 -3.27 10.15
CA ASN A 365 0.54 -4.48 10.83
C ASN A 365 1.59 -5.61 10.93
N ARG A 366 2.85 -5.31 10.71
CA ARG A 366 3.94 -6.30 10.80
C ARG A 366 4.33 -6.61 12.24
N VAL A 367 4.62 -7.88 12.51
CA VAL A 367 5.18 -8.32 13.79
C VAL A 367 6.60 -7.77 13.96
N PHE A 368 6.87 -7.17 15.11
CA PHE A 368 8.18 -6.64 15.44
C PHE A 368 8.37 -6.56 16.95
N ARG A 369 9.35 -7.25 17.53
CA ARG A 369 9.64 -7.26 18.98
C ARG A 369 8.33 -7.36 19.80
N ASP A 370 8.15 -6.49 20.79
CA ASP A 370 6.95 -6.44 21.66
C ASP A 370 5.83 -5.54 21.12
N LYS A 371 5.79 -5.32 19.80
CA LYS A 371 4.76 -4.50 19.15
C LYS A 371 3.38 -5.16 19.28
N ASN A 372 2.51 -4.55 20.08
CA ASN A 372 1.15 -5.04 20.33
C ASN A 372 0.17 -4.75 19.19
N GLY A 373 0.50 -3.83 18.28
CA GLY A 373 -0.33 -3.47 17.15
C GLY A 373 0.23 -2.30 16.33
N GLY A 374 -0.26 -2.17 15.11
CA GLY A 374 -0.04 -1.00 14.27
C GLY A 374 -1.07 0.09 14.56
N LEU A 375 -0.69 1.36 14.45
CA LEU A 375 -1.61 2.48 14.63
C LEU A 375 -1.76 3.26 13.34
N VAL A 376 -3.01 3.50 12.97
CA VAL A 376 -3.40 4.40 11.89
C VAL A 376 -4.00 5.66 12.52
N VAL A 377 -3.36 6.79 12.29
CA VAL A 377 -3.80 8.12 12.74
C VAL A 377 -4.38 8.87 11.55
N ASP A 378 -5.63 9.27 11.66
CA ASP A 378 -6.40 9.86 10.58
C ASP A 378 -6.62 11.36 10.78
N TYR A 379 -6.12 12.17 9.87
CA TYR A 379 -6.29 13.62 9.83
C TYR A 379 -7.34 14.10 8.82
N ILE A 380 -7.93 13.18 8.02
CA ILE A 380 -8.75 13.56 6.88
C ILE A 380 -10.15 12.92 6.85
N GLY A 381 -10.45 12.00 7.77
CA GLY A 381 -11.77 11.39 7.88
C GLY A 381 -11.98 10.10 7.09
N ILE A 382 -10.96 9.24 6.99
CA ILE A 382 -11.06 7.97 6.24
C ILE A 382 -11.79 6.85 7.00
N GLY A 383 -12.27 7.07 8.23
CA GLY A 383 -12.84 6.03 9.09
C GLY A 383 -13.98 5.24 8.45
N GLN A 384 -14.87 5.90 7.69
CA GLN A 384 -15.94 5.22 6.95
C GLN A 384 -15.41 4.40 5.78
N ASN A 385 -14.41 4.92 5.06
CA ASN A 385 -13.74 4.21 3.97
C ASN A 385 -12.99 2.99 4.50
N LEU A 386 -12.40 3.10 5.69
CA LEU A 386 -11.76 1.98 6.37
C LEU A 386 -12.79 0.90 6.72
N LYS A 387 -13.93 1.27 7.32
CA LYS A 387 -15.02 0.32 7.59
C LYS A 387 -15.50 -0.37 6.31
N LYS A 388 -15.72 0.38 5.24
CA LYS A 388 -16.14 -0.16 3.94
C LYS A 388 -15.08 -1.06 3.32
N ALA A 389 -13.80 -0.69 3.36
CA ALA A 389 -12.71 -1.52 2.87
C ALA A 389 -12.61 -2.84 3.63
N LEU A 390 -12.71 -2.80 4.97
CA LEU A 390 -12.72 -3.99 5.82
C LEU A 390 -13.97 -4.85 5.61
N SER A 391 -15.10 -4.26 5.27
CA SER A 391 -16.33 -4.99 5.00
C SER A 391 -16.30 -5.82 3.71
N GLN A 392 -15.37 -5.55 2.81
CA GLN A 392 -15.12 -6.35 1.61
C GLN A 392 -14.29 -7.62 1.91
N TYR A 393 -13.70 -7.69 3.10
CA TYR A 393 -13.10 -8.91 3.66
C TYR A 393 -14.16 -9.69 4.43
N THR A 394 -13.81 -10.85 4.98
CA THR A 394 -14.75 -11.75 5.66
C THR A 394 -15.50 -11.07 6.82
N ASP A 395 -16.67 -11.60 7.20
CA ASP A 395 -17.43 -11.09 8.36
C ASP A 395 -16.63 -11.15 9.66
N THR A 396 -15.66 -12.05 9.76
CA THR A 396 -14.74 -12.18 10.89
C THR A 396 -13.79 -10.98 10.97
N ASP A 397 -13.28 -10.51 9.82
CA ASP A 397 -12.40 -9.32 9.77
C ASP A 397 -13.14 -8.03 10.20
N ARG A 398 -14.46 -7.96 9.96
CA ARG A 398 -15.30 -6.84 10.43
C ARG A 398 -15.32 -6.71 11.94
N GLN A 399 -15.27 -7.84 12.66
CA GLN A 399 -15.32 -7.86 14.14
C GLN A 399 -13.95 -7.62 14.77
N MET A 400 -12.87 -8.10 14.15
CA MET A 400 -11.51 -8.06 14.71
C MET A 400 -10.75 -6.76 14.39
N THR A 401 -11.05 -6.09 13.29
CA THR A 401 -10.56 -4.74 12.97
C THR A 401 -11.53 -3.67 13.47
N GLY A 402 -12.17 -3.97 14.57
CA GLY A 402 -13.10 -3.07 15.24
C GLY A 402 -12.39 -1.77 15.58
N ILE A 403 -13.03 -0.67 15.23
CA ILE A 403 -12.85 0.62 15.88
C ILE A 403 -13.36 0.37 17.31
N ASP A 404 -12.55 -0.28 18.11
CA ASP A 404 -12.80 -0.50 19.51
C ASP A 404 -12.03 0.57 20.28
N GLU A 405 -12.68 1.74 20.41
CA GLU A 405 -12.18 2.80 21.28
C GLU A 405 -11.95 2.29 22.71
N GLU A 406 -12.77 1.35 23.18
CA GLU A 406 -12.63 0.72 24.50
C GLU A 406 -11.41 -0.21 24.55
N GLY A 407 -11.12 -0.97 23.50
CA GLY A 407 -9.93 -1.82 23.37
C GLY A 407 -8.64 -1.01 23.27
N ALA A 408 -8.64 0.08 22.52
CA ALA A 408 -7.53 1.01 22.43
C ALA A 408 -7.25 1.68 23.80
N ILE A 409 -8.30 2.08 24.51
CA ILE A 409 -8.21 2.63 25.87
C ILE A 409 -7.70 1.55 26.84
N ALA A 410 -8.20 0.32 26.77
CA ALA A 410 -7.74 -0.78 27.63
C ALA A 410 -6.26 -1.16 27.39
N CYS A 411 -5.78 -1.05 26.17
CA CYS A 411 -4.36 -1.24 25.84
C CYS A 411 -3.49 -0.11 26.42
N CYS A 412 -3.92 1.15 26.32
CA CYS A 412 -3.27 2.28 26.98
C CYS A 412 -3.23 2.11 28.51
N TRP A 413 -4.32 1.64 29.13
CA TRP A 413 -4.37 1.41 30.59
C TRP A 413 -3.49 0.25 31.06
N ARG A 414 -3.25 -0.77 30.28
CA ARG A 414 -2.31 -1.85 30.60
C ARG A 414 -0.86 -1.36 30.58
N ASN A 415 -0.50 -0.52 29.63
CA ASN A 415 0.86 0.01 29.50
C ASN A 415 1.17 1.11 30.55
N THR A 416 0.16 1.87 31.00
CA THR A 416 0.36 2.88 32.07
C THR A 416 0.54 2.26 33.47
N ARG A 417 0.19 0.99 33.69
CA ARG A 417 0.47 0.29 34.95
C ARG A 417 1.92 -0.13 35.12
N LEU A 418 2.75 -0.04 34.06
CA LEU A 418 4.19 -0.31 34.12
C LEU A 418 5.03 0.96 34.39
N CYS A 419 4.45 2.15 34.28
CA CYS A 419 5.06 3.41 34.68
C CYS A 419 4.42 3.85 36.00
N GLY A 420 5.22 3.97 37.05
CA GLY A 420 4.80 4.28 38.44
C GLY A 420 4.01 5.61 38.57
N PRO A 421 3.47 5.89 39.77
CA PRO A 421 2.42 6.88 39.98
C PRO A 421 2.98 8.31 39.98
N SER A 422 2.80 9.03 38.83
CA SER A 422 2.99 10.49 38.86
C SER A 422 2.34 11.10 37.59
N SER A 423 1.09 11.40 37.73
CA SER A 423 0.35 12.57 37.23
C SER A 423 -1.13 12.27 37.08
N THR A 424 -1.90 12.89 37.94
CA THR A 424 -3.35 12.84 38.00
C THR A 424 -3.90 13.67 36.83
N VAL A 425 -4.42 13.04 35.80
CA VAL A 425 -5.27 13.69 34.80
C VAL A 425 -6.73 13.47 35.18
N SER A 426 -7.38 14.52 35.64
CA SER A 426 -8.80 14.53 35.94
C SER A 426 -9.62 14.52 34.65
N ILE A 427 -10.26 13.39 34.37
CA ILE A 427 -11.26 13.27 33.31
C ILE A 427 -12.64 13.50 33.92
N THR A 428 -13.27 14.62 33.60
CA THR A 428 -14.64 14.92 34.01
C THR A 428 -15.62 14.12 33.14
N ARG A 429 -16.21 13.06 33.72
CA ARG A 429 -17.33 12.32 33.11
C ARG A 429 -18.57 13.21 33.09
N ARG A 430 -19.03 13.62 31.94
CA ARG A 430 -20.43 14.03 31.71
C ARG A 430 -21.22 12.83 31.20
N ALA A 431 -21.80 12.07 32.13
CA ALA A 431 -22.81 11.08 31.79
C ALA A 431 -24.14 11.79 31.52
N GLN A 432 -24.59 11.82 30.28
CA GLN A 432 -26.01 12.11 29.98
C GLN A 432 -26.81 10.82 30.14
N ARG A 433 -27.55 10.72 31.23
CA ARG A 433 -28.60 9.73 31.41
C ARG A 433 -29.77 10.09 30.49
N ALA A 434 -30.02 9.29 29.45
CA ALA A 434 -31.31 9.26 28.79
C ALA A 434 -32.26 8.41 29.64
N ARG A 435 -33.37 8.98 30.08
CA ARG A 435 -34.48 8.29 30.72
C ARG A 435 -35.34 7.60 29.64
N PRO A 436 -35.84 6.39 29.89
CA PRO A 436 -36.87 5.83 29.02
C PRO A 436 -38.21 6.51 29.32
N ALA A 437 -38.93 6.95 28.28
CA ALA A 437 -40.30 7.33 28.37
C ALA A 437 -41.18 6.06 28.29
N ASN A 438 -41.98 5.88 29.33
CA ASN A 438 -43.14 4.99 29.31
C ASN A 438 -44.28 5.65 28.53
N ALA A 439 -44.92 4.93 27.64
CA ALA A 439 -46.36 4.64 27.51
C ALA A 439 -46.59 3.79 26.28
#